data_1bee826b3bba395f554d14fc1437080f
#
_entry.id   1bee826b3bba395f554d14fc1437080f
#
_cell.length_a   1.000
_cell.length_b   1.000
_cell.length_c   1.000
_cell.angle_alpha   90.00
_cell.angle_beta   90.00
_cell.angle_gamma   90.00
#
_symmetry.space_group_name_H-M   'P 1'
#
loop_
_entity.id
_entity.type
_entity.pdbx_description
1 polymer ?
#
loop_
_entity_poly.entity_id
_entity_poly.type
_entity_poly.pdbx_seq_one_letter_code
_entity_poly.pdbx_strand_id
1 'polypeptide(L)'
;MEIILKEDVVNLGYKNDIVNVKSGYGRNYLIPTGKAVIASPSAKKMMAEELKQRAHKLEKIKKDAEATAAKLEGVSLTIATKVSSTGTIFGSVGNIQIAEALAKLGHEVDRKIIVVKDAVKEVGNYKAVVKLHKEVSVEIPFEVVAE
;
A
#
# COMPACT_ATOMS: atom_id res chain seq x y z
N MET A 1 -19.66 9.58 30.46
CA MET A 1 -18.31 9.01 30.62
C MET A 1 -17.58 9.11 29.28
N GLU A 2 -16.46 9.78 29.26
CA GLU A 2 -15.63 9.87 28.07
C GLU A 2 -14.67 8.69 28.02
N ILE A 3 -14.58 8.05 26.88
CA ILE A 3 -13.70 6.93 26.61
C ILE A 3 -12.96 7.13 25.27
N ILE A 4 -11.80 6.48 25.14
CA ILE A 4 -11.02 6.42 23.91
C ILE A 4 -11.17 5.03 23.33
N LEU A 5 -11.59 4.93 22.07
CA LEU A 5 -11.74 3.66 21.37
C LEU A 5 -10.37 3.13 20.92
N LYS A 6 -10.10 1.85 21.18
CA LYS A 6 -8.91 1.12 20.71
C LYS A 6 -9.10 0.42 19.38
N GLU A 7 -10.35 0.18 19.01
CA GLU A 7 -10.77 -0.43 17.75
C GLU A 7 -12.05 0.22 17.24
N ASP A 8 -12.40 -0.04 16.00
CA ASP A 8 -13.63 0.46 15.40
C ASP A 8 -14.83 -0.24 16.02
N VAL A 9 -15.77 0.54 16.54
CA VAL A 9 -17.00 0.03 17.14
C VAL A 9 -18.20 0.53 16.35
N VAL A 10 -18.98 -0.39 15.84
CA VAL A 10 -20.19 -0.08 15.05
C VAL A 10 -21.14 0.79 15.87
N ASN A 11 -21.69 1.83 15.26
CA ASN A 11 -22.60 2.83 15.86
C ASN A 11 -21.99 3.68 16.99
N LEU A 12 -20.67 3.65 17.18
CA LEU A 12 -20.02 4.43 18.23
C LEU A 12 -18.92 5.32 17.69
N GLY A 13 -17.96 4.79 16.93
CA GLY A 13 -16.87 5.54 16.34
C GLY A 13 -15.71 4.65 15.88
N TYR A 14 -14.67 5.30 15.41
CA TYR A 14 -13.45 4.66 14.90
C TYR A 14 -12.36 4.58 15.96
N LYS A 15 -11.35 3.81 15.67
CA LYS A 15 -10.14 3.71 16.50
C LYS A 15 -9.51 5.07 16.76
N ASN A 16 -9.19 5.34 18.04
CA ASN A 16 -8.65 6.59 18.56
C ASN A 16 -9.66 7.74 18.67
N ASP A 17 -10.95 7.49 18.48
CA ASP A 17 -11.97 8.49 18.74
C ASP A 17 -12.24 8.60 20.23
N ILE A 18 -12.49 9.84 20.68
CA ILE A 18 -12.98 10.14 22.03
C ILE A 18 -14.50 10.25 21.95
N VAL A 19 -15.19 9.34 22.61
CA VAL A 19 -16.66 9.30 22.59
C VAL A 19 -17.23 9.33 23.99
N ASN A 20 -18.41 9.93 24.13
CA ASN A 20 -19.13 9.96 25.38
C ASN A 20 -20.18 8.86 25.40
N VAL A 21 -20.10 7.98 26.38
CA VAL A 21 -21.01 6.83 26.55
C VAL A 21 -21.61 6.82 27.95
N LYS A 22 -22.69 6.06 28.10
CA LYS A 22 -23.25 5.80 29.44
C LYS A 22 -22.23 5.02 30.27
N SER A 23 -22.10 5.38 31.54
CA SER A 23 -21.09 4.80 32.44
C SER A 23 -21.19 3.26 32.56
N GLY A 24 -22.40 2.73 32.54
CA GLY A 24 -22.65 1.28 32.57
C GLY A 24 -22.14 0.57 31.30
N TYR A 25 -22.38 1.12 30.13
CA TYR A 25 -21.92 0.57 28.87
C TYR A 25 -20.38 0.59 28.75
N GLY A 26 -19.75 1.69 29.11
CA GLY A 26 -18.32 1.80 29.13
C GLY A 26 -17.63 0.83 30.11
N ARG A 27 -18.09 0.82 31.36
CA ARG A 27 -17.47 0.01 32.43
C ARG A 27 -17.75 -1.47 32.33
N ASN A 28 -18.94 -1.87 31.86
CA ASN A 28 -19.37 -3.28 31.85
C ASN A 28 -19.04 -3.98 30.54
N TYR A 29 -18.91 -3.27 29.44
CA TYR A 29 -18.69 -3.86 28.13
C TYR A 29 -17.40 -3.36 27.45
N LEU A 30 -17.29 -2.07 27.17
CA LEU A 30 -16.19 -1.55 26.34
C LEU A 30 -14.81 -1.69 26.99
N ILE A 31 -14.69 -1.43 28.27
CA ILE A 31 -13.44 -1.53 29.01
C ILE A 31 -13.04 -2.99 29.28
N PRO A 32 -13.94 -3.86 29.79
CA PRO A 32 -13.59 -5.27 30.04
C PRO A 32 -13.28 -6.05 28.77
N THR A 33 -13.89 -5.71 27.63
CA THR A 33 -13.59 -6.34 26.31
C THR A 33 -12.32 -5.79 25.66
N GLY A 34 -11.68 -4.78 26.26
CA GLY A 34 -10.48 -4.16 25.72
C GLY A 34 -10.71 -3.22 24.52
N LYS A 35 -11.96 -2.92 24.18
CA LYS A 35 -12.33 -2.07 23.04
C LYS A 35 -12.13 -0.59 23.28
N ALA A 36 -12.10 -0.18 24.54
CA ALA A 36 -11.91 1.21 24.92
C ALA A 36 -11.15 1.35 26.25
N VAL A 37 -10.63 2.53 26.48
CA VAL A 37 -10.02 2.95 27.76
C VAL A 37 -10.66 4.24 28.24
N ILE A 38 -10.59 4.49 29.54
CA ILE A 38 -11.07 5.75 30.11
C ILE A 38 -10.25 6.91 29.54
N ALA A 39 -10.92 7.96 29.07
CA ALA A 39 -10.31 9.16 28.54
C ALA A 39 -9.74 10.03 29.67
N SER A 40 -8.70 9.54 30.36
CA SER A 40 -7.95 10.33 31.34
C SER A 40 -7.03 11.31 30.65
N PRO A 41 -6.58 12.39 31.34
CA PRO A 41 -5.61 13.33 30.76
C PRO A 41 -4.33 12.65 30.28
N SER A 42 -3.84 11.67 31.02
CA SER A 42 -2.67 10.84 30.63
C SER A 42 -2.95 9.98 29.41
N ALA A 43 -4.11 9.34 29.32
CA ALA A 43 -4.51 8.55 28.14
C ALA A 43 -4.66 9.41 26.89
N LYS A 44 -5.21 10.61 27.00
CA LYS A 44 -5.29 11.59 25.91
C LYS A 44 -3.92 12.03 25.41
N LYS A 45 -2.96 12.27 26.33
CA LYS A 45 -1.57 12.58 25.97
C LYS A 45 -0.89 11.43 25.24
N MET A 46 -1.02 10.21 25.75
CA MET A 46 -0.47 9.02 25.10
C MET A 46 -1.03 8.82 23.69
N MET A 47 -2.33 9.00 23.52
CA MET A 47 -2.97 8.92 22.21
C MET A 47 -2.46 9.99 21.25
N ALA A 48 -2.34 11.24 21.70
CA ALA A 48 -1.79 12.34 20.89
C ALA A 48 -0.35 12.06 20.46
N GLU A 49 0.45 11.46 21.32
CA GLU A 49 1.83 11.08 21.02
C GLU A 49 1.92 9.92 20.05
N GLU A 50 1.08 8.90 20.20
CA GLU A 50 0.96 7.81 19.23
C GLU A 50 0.54 8.31 17.84
N LEU A 51 -0.42 9.23 17.76
CA LEU A 51 -0.85 9.83 16.49
C LEU A 51 0.28 10.62 15.82
N LYS A 52 1.07 11.38 16.60
CA LYS A 52 2.26 12.08 16.09
C LYS A 52 3.30 11.12 15.55
N GLN A 53 3.58 10.02 16.26
CA GLN A 53 4.55 9.02 15.82
C GLN A 53 4.06 8.29 14.55
N ARG A 54 2.76 7.97 14.46
CA ARG A 54 2.17 7.39 13.25
C ARG A 54 2.24 8.34 12.06
N ALA A 55 1.90 9.60 12.25
CA ALA A 55 2.01 10.62 11.21
C ALA A 55 3.45 10.74 10.70
N HIS A 56 4.44 10.76 11.59
CA HIS A 56 5.85 10.80 11.24
C HIS A 56 6.30 9.54 10.48
N LYS A 57 5.85 8.34 10.89
CA LYS A 57 6.13 7.10 10.17
C LYS A 57 5.49 7.09 8.79
N LEU A 58 4.26 7.55 8.67
CA LEU A 58 3.56 7.63 7.39
C LEU A 58 4.23 8.63 6.43
N GLU A 59 4.67 9.78 6.94
CA GLU A 59 5.45 10.73 6.14
C GLU A 59 6.78 10.14 5.67
N LYS A 60 7.47 9.40 6.53
CA LYS A 60 8.71 8.72 6.20
C LYS A 60 8.50 7.68 5.09
N ILE A 61 7.49 6.82 5.25
CA ILE A 61 7.10 5.83 4.23
C ILE A 61 6.73 6.51 2.91
N LYS A 62 6.00 7.62 2.98
CA LYS A 62 5.64 8.40 1.79
C LYS A 62 6.86 8.99 1.09
N LYS A 63 7.79 9.58 1.83
CA LYS A 63 9.05 10.11 1.28
C LYS A 63 9.92 9.02 0.65
N ASP A 64 10.02 7.87 1.29
CA ASP A 64 10.76 6.72 0.75
C ASP A 64 10.08 6.19 -0.53
N ALA A 65 8.75 6.15 -0.56
CA ALA A 65 7.99 5.79 -1.74
C ALA A 65 8.18 6.79 -2.88
N GLU A 66 8.15 8.09 -2.60
CA GLU A 66 8.41 9.15 -3.58
C GLU A 66 9.84 9.09 -4.14
N ALA A 67 10.83 8.83 -3.29
CA ALA A 67 12.22 8.66 -3.71
C ALA A 67 12.40 7.44 -4.62
N THR A 68 11.73 6.33 -4.30
CA THR A 68 11.71 5.12 -5.14
C THR A 68 10.98 5.38 -6.45
N ALA A 69 9.87 6.09 -6.40
CA ALA A 69 9.11 6.51 -7.57
C ALA A 69 9.96 7.33 -8.54
N ALA A 70 10.68 8.32 -8.04
CA ALA A 70 11.59 9.15 -8.85
C ALA A 70 12.70 8.34 -9.54
N LYS A 71 13.19 7.29 -8.88
CA LYS A 71 14.17 6.36 -9.48
C LYS A 71 13.54 5.50 -10.58
N LEU A 72 12.28 5.12 -10.43
CA LEU A 72 11.57 4.26 -11.38
C LEU A 72 11.00 5.03 -12.59
N GLU A 73 10.71 6.31 -12.46
CA GLU A 73 10.15 7.13 -13.55
C GLU A 73 11.03 7.22 -14.80
N GLY A 74 12.36 7.10 -14.65
CA GLY A 74 13.31 7.14 -15.73
C GLY A 74 13.68 5.77 -16.33
N VAL A 75 13.06 4.68 -15.87
CA VAL A 75 13.42 3.31 -16.24
C VAL A 75 12.49 2.79 -17.34
N SER A 76 13.08 2.33 -18.43
CA SER A 76 12.40 1.54 -19.47
C SER A 76 12.81 0.07 -19.32
N LEU A 77 11.84 -0.83 -19.35
CA LEU A 77 12.09 -2.26 -19.25
C LEU A 77 11.99 -2.92 -20.62
N THR A 78 12.86 -3.88 -20.86
CA THR A 78 12.78 -4.77 -22.03
C THR A 78 12.61 -6.19 -21.53
N ILE A 79 11.51 -6.83 -21.89
CA ILE A 79 11.17 -8.18 -21.46
C ILE A 79 11.22 -9.09 -22.68
N ALA A 80 12.17 -10.03 -22.70
CA ALA A 80 12.26 -11.05 -23.72
C ALA A 80 11.30 -12.20 -23.40
N THR A 81 10.45 -12.58 -24.34
CA THR A 81 9.52 -13.68 -24.21
C THR A 81 9.49 -14.52 -25.47
N LYS A 82 9.20 -15.81 -25.30
CA LYS A 82 9.00 -16.70 -26.46
C LYS A 82 7.67 -16.38 -27.12
N VAL A 83 7.72 -16.10 -28.41
CA VAL A 83 6.55 -15.79 -29.24
C VAL A 83 6.29 -16.88 -30.29
N SER A 84 5.03 -17.01 -30.66
CA SER A 84 4.64 -17.83 -31.79
C SER A 84 5.03 -17.17 -33.13
N SER A 85 5.03 -17.93 -34.20
CA SER A 85 5.23 -17.43 -35.57
C SER A 85 4.24 -16.32 -35.98
N THR A 86 3.14 -16.19 -35.27
CA THR A 86 2.09 -15.16 -35.46
C THR A 86 2.32 -13.88 -34.61
N GLY A 87 3.39 -13.81 -33.81
CA GLY A 87 3.66 -12.69 -32.93
C GLY A 87 2.95 -12.74 -31.57
N THR A 88 2.22 -13.81 -31.31
CA THR A 88 1.52 -14.02 -30.04
C THR A 88 2.46 -14.65 -29.01
N ILE A 89 2.48 -14.12 -27.77
CA ILE A 89 3.33 -14.60 -26.69
C ILE A 89 2.81 -15.95 -26.18
N PHE A 90 3.71 -16.91 -25.96
CA PHE A 90 3.39 -18.14 -25.23
C PHE A 90 3.22 -17.82 -23.73
N GLY A 91 1.99 -17.64 -23.31
CA GLY A 91 1.62 -17.20 -21.96
C GLY A 91 1.26 -15.71 -21.91
N SER A 92 1.46 -15.09 -20.79
CA SER A 92 1.23 -13.66 -20.59
C SER A 92 2.37 -13.05 -19.79
N VAL A 93 2.77 -11.82 -20.13
CA VAL A 93 3.70 -11.05 -19.31
C VAL A 93 2.93 -10.53 -18.09
N GLY A 94 3.29 -11.05 -16.95
CA GLY A 94 2.69 -10.69 -15.67
C GLY A 94 3.61 -9.84 -14.78
N ASN A 95 3.10 -9.50 -13.63
CA ASN A 95 3.82 -8.75 -12.60
C ASN A 95 5.14 -9.42 -12.14
N ILE A 96 5.23 -10.73 -12.21
CA ILE A 96 6.44 -11.49 -11.84
C ILE A 96 7.59 -11.16 -12.77
N GLN A 97 7.37 -11.19 -14.08
CA GLN A 97 8.40 -10.90 -15.08
C GLN A 97 8.85 -9.43 -15.02
N ILE A 98 7.93 -8.53 -14.75
CA ILE A 98 8.24 -7.10 -14.54
C ILE A 98 9.08 -6.91 -13.28
N ALA A 99 8.74 -7.59 -12.19
CA ALA A 99 9.52 -7.56 -10.96
C ALA A 99 10.94 -8.12 -11.16
N GLU A 100 11.09 -9.21 -11.90
CA GLU A 100 12.40 -9.78 -12.24
C GLU A 100 13.23 -8.84 -13.12
N ALA A 101 12.61 -8.19 -14.10
CA ALA A 101 13.28 -7.22 -14.96
C ALA A 101 13.74 -5.99 -14.16
N LEU A 102 12.93 -5.50 -13.23
CA LEU A 102 13.31 -4.41 -12.31
C LEU A 102 14.45 -4.83 -11.37
N ALA A 103 14.41 -6.04 -10.85
CA ALA A 103 15.48 -6.58 -10.00
C ALA A 103 16.84 -6.69 -10.74
N LYS A 104 16.81 -7.05 -12.01
CA LYS A 104 18.03 -7.06 -12.88
C LYS A 104 18.64 -5.68 -13.05
N LEU A 105 17.83 -4.63 -13.02
CA LEU A 105 18.27 -3.24 -13.08
C LEU A 105 18.68 -2.67 -11.70
N GLY A 106 18.58 -3.46 -10.64
CA GLY A 106 18.93 -3.06 -9.28
C GLY A 106 17.78 -2.44 -8.48
N HIS A 107 16.55 -2.54 -8.98
CA HIS A 107 15.36 -2.06 -8.30
C HIS A 107 14.55 -3.23 -7.75
N GLU A 108 14.64 -3.49 -6.46
CA GLU A 108 13.82 -4.50 -5.80
C GLU A 108 12.41 -3.96 -5.57
N VAL A 109 11.45 -4.48 -6.33
CA VAL A 109 10.04 -4.11 -6.24
C VAL A 109 9.19 -5.36 -6.02
N ASP A 110 8.32 -5.32 -5.03
CA ASP A 110 7.43 -6.45 -4.75
C ASP A 110 6.41 -6.62 -5.89
N ARG A 111 6.30 -7.83 -6.41
CA ARG A 111 5.33 -8.20 -7.45
C ARG A 111 3.87 -7.86 -7.11
N LYS A 112 3.54 -7.79 -5.82
CA LYS A 112 2.18 -7.50 -5.34
C LYS A 112 1.75 -6.06 -5.59
N ILE A 113 2.70 -5.13 -5.66
CA ILE A 113 2.44 -3.72 -5.90
C ILE A 113 2.46 -3.34 -7.38
N ILE A 114 2.84 -4.27 -8.25
CA ILE A 114 2.87 -4.07 -9.71
C ILE A 114 1.52 -4.48 -10.28
N VAL A 115 0.89 -3.55 -10.98
CA VAL A 115 -0.38 -3.76 -11.67
C VAL A 115 -0.19 -3.52 -13.15
N VAL A 116 -0.50 -4.51 -13.96
CA VAL A 116 -0.53 -4.40 -15.42
C VAL A 116 -1.96 -4.14 -15.83
N LYS A 117 -2.22 -3.00 -16.46
CA LYS A 117 -3.58 -2.61 -16.89
C LYS A 117 -4.08 -3.46 -18.06
N ASP A 118 -3.19 -3.81 -18.96
CA ASP A 118 -3.51 -4.55 -20.18
C ASP A 118 -2.96 -5.98 -20.13
N ALA A 119 -3.73 -6.92 -20.63
CA ALA A 119 -3.25 -8.29 -20.81
C ALA A 119 -2.23 -8.33 -21.97
N VAL A 120 -0.97 -8.52 -21.65
CA VAL A 120 0.12 -8.57 -22.62
C VAL A 120 0.13 -9.95 -23.30
N LYS A 121 -0.36 -10.00 -24.52
CA LYS A 121 -0.43 -11.23 -25.33
C LYS A 121 0.39 -11.15 -26.63
N GLU A 122 0.82 -9.97 -27.00
CA GLU A 122 1.55 -9.68 -28.22
C GLU A 122 2.81 -8.87 -27.93
N VAL A 123 3.74 -8.89 -28.86
CA VAL A 123 4.95 -8.07 -28.81
C VAL A 123 4.60 -6.61 -29.00
N GLY A 124 5.12 -5.73 -28.18
CA GLY A 124 4.86 -4.30 -28.29
C GLY A 124 5.23 -3.51 -27.04
N ASN A 125 4.88 -2.23 -27.05
CA ASN A 125 5.11 -1.33 -25.94
C ASN A 125 3.87 -1.26 -25.03
N TYR A 126 4.08 -1.47 -23.75
CA TYR A 126 3.04 -1.46 -22.73
C TYR A 126 3.46 -0.62 -21.54
N LYS A 127 2.53 -0.37 -20.64
CA LYS A 127 2.76 0.36 -19.39
C LYS A 127 2.33 -0.47 -18.19
N ALA A 128 3.19 -0.56 -17.20
CA ALA A 128 2.88 -1.13 -15.90
C ALA A 128 2.78 -0.03 -14.85
N VAL A 129 1.85 -0.18 -13.92
CA VAL A 129 1.69 0.73 -12.80
C VAL A 129 2.24 0.10 -11.54
N VAL A 130 3.20 0.74 -10.93
CA VAL A 130 3.76 0.33 -9.64
C VAL A 130 3.13 1.20 -8.55
N LYS A 131 2.33 0.59 -7.68
CA LYS A 131 1.69 1.26 -6.56
C LYS A 131 2.59 1.16 -5.33
N LEU A 132 3.45 2.13 -5.13
CA LEU A 132 4.36 2.17 -3.97
C LEU A 132 3.65 2.59 -2.68
N HIS A 133 2.67 3.48 -2.79
CA HIS A 133 1.86 3.97 -1.68
C HIS A 133 0.43 4.27 -2.17
N LYS A 134 -0.52 4.45 -1.26
CA LYS A 134 -1.90 4.81 -1.61
C LYS A 134 -2.01 6.06 -2.49
N GLU A 135 -1.09 7.00 -2.29
CA GLU A 135 -1.03 8.28 -3.02
C GLU A 135 0.12 8.33 -4.04
N VAL A 136 1.03 7.34 -4.04
CA VAL A 136 2.20 7.31 -4.91
C VAL A 136 2.13 6.10 -5.83
N SER A 137 1.95 6.35 -7.11
CA SER A 137 1.98 5.35 -8.17
C SER A 137 2.84 5.85 -9.33
N VAL A 138 3.58 4.95 -9.96
CA VAL A 138 4.46 5.25 -11.09
C VAL A 138 4.09 4.37 -12.27
N GLU A 139 3.98 4.97 -13.44
CA GLU A 139 3.84 4.24 -14.70
C GLU A 139 5.21 3.99 -15.30
N ILE A 140 5.56 2.74 -15.50
CA ILE A 140 6.81 2.31 -16.12
C ILE A 140 6.50 1.76 -17.51
N PRO A 141 7.06 2.36 -18.57
CA PRO A 141 6.96 1.79 -19.89
C PRO A 141 7.82 0.54 -20.00
N PHE A 142 7.27 -0.51 -20.56
CA PHE A 142 8.02 -1.72 -20.87
C PHE A 142 7.75 -2.19 -22.30
N GLU A 143 8.78 -2.70 -22.93
CA GLU A 143 8.73 -3.27 -24.25
C GLU A 143 8.83 -4.80 -24.16
N VAL A 144 7.98 -5.47 -24.85
CA VAL A 144 8.02 -6.93 -25.00
C VAL A 144 8.62 -7.27 -26.35
N VAL A 145 9.73 -7.99 -26.32
CA VAL A 145 10.47 -8.43 -27.51
C VAL A 145 10.43 -9.95 -27.63
N ALA A 146 10.52 -10.42 -28.83
CA ALA A 146 10.66 -11.86 -29.12
C ALA A 146 12.08 -12.33 -28.76
N GLU A 147 12.16 -13.45 -28.04
CA GLU A 147 13.42 -14.14 -27.78
C GLU A 147 13.79 -15.08 -28.93
#